data_62d293ca18f56831674c18ba05ad49d9
#
_entry.id   62d293ca18f56831674c18ba05ad49d9
#
_cell.length_a   1.000
_cell.length_b   1.000
_cell.length_c   1.000
_cell.angle_alpha   90.00
_cell.angle_beta   90.00
_cell.angle_gamma   90.00
#
_symmetry.space_group_name_H-M   'P 1'
#
loop_
_entity.id
_entity.type
_entity.pdbx_description
1 polymer ?
#
loop_
_entity_poly.entity_id
_entity_poly.type
_entity_poly.pdbx_seq_one_letter_code
_entity_poly.pdbx_strand_id
1 'polypeptide(L)'
;MIKVLSLVATCMAVISFSGFAAEAPSTAAANSYEQNVVRLSKITVAPEYLDQYKAFAAEVGRESMKREPGVRVLYSMQEKKNPTRFAILEIYANQEAYKHHIQTPHFRR
;
A
#
# COMPACT_ATOMS: atom_id res chain seq x y z
N MET A 1 -48.18 -58.97 -29.64
CA MET A 1 -46.71 -58.71 -29.56
C MET A 1 -46.49 -57.27 -29.44
N ILE A 2 -46.22 -56.85 -28.24
CA ILE A 2 -45.92 -55.42 -27.94
C ILE A 2 -44.41 -55.34 -27.82
N LYS A 3 -43.73 -54.65 -28.75
CA LYS A 3 -42.33 -54.32 -28.66
C LYS A 3 -42.20 -53.06 -27.83
N VAL A 4 -41.68 -53.19 -26.60
CA VAL A 4 -41.29 -52.04 -25.77
C VAL A 4 -39.95 -51.63 -26.26
N LEU A 5 -39.92 -50.47 -26.92
CA LEU A 5 -38.69 -49.81 -27.30
C LEU A 5 -38.20 -49.00 -26.10
N SER A 6 -37.22 -49.52 -25.40
CA SER A 6 -36.57 -48.84 -24.29
C SER A 6 -35.65 -47.75 -24.85
N LEU A 7 -36.08 -46.50 -24.73
CA LEU A 7 -35.25 -45.37 -25.05
C LEU A 7 -34.43 -45.00 -23.80
N VAL A 8 -33.20 -45.48 -23.76
CA VAL A 8 -32.24 -45.07 -22.74
C VAL A 8 -31.71 -43.70 -23.14
N ALA A 9 -32.26 -42.67 -22.54
CA ALA A 9 -31.72 -41.34 -22.65
C ALA A 9 -30.48 -41.23 -21.74
N THR A 10 -29.29 -41.36 -22.35
CA THR A 10 -28.03 -41.09 -21.64
C THR A 10 -27.88 -39.57 -21.48
N CYS A 11 -28.20 -39.11 -20.30
CA CYS A 11 -27.95 -37.71 -19.94
C CYS A 11 -26.46 -37.54 -19.68
N MET A 12 -25.69 -37.09 -20.67
CA MET A 12 -24.32 -36.62 -20.49
C MET A 12 -24.39 -35.25 -19.82
N ALA A 13 -24.16 -35.24 -18.53
CA ALA A 13 -23.92 -33.99 -17.80
C ALA A 13 -22.54 -33.47 -18.22
N VAL A 14 -22.52 -32.46 -19.08
CA VAL A 14 -21.32 -31.69 -19.37
C VAL A 14 -21.06 -30.81 -18.17
N ILE A 15 -20.16 -31.25 -17.30
CA ILE A 15 -19.64 -30.42 -16.24
C ILE A 15 -18.70 -29.42 -16.90
N SER A 16 -19.21 -28.24 -17.20
CA SER A 16 -18.38 -27.11 -17.60
C SER A 16 -17.56 -26.69 -16.38
N PHE A 17 -16.31 -27.12 -16.33
CA PHE A 17 -15.34 -26.62 -15.40
C PHE A 17 -15.02 -25.19 -15.85
N SER A 18 -15.72 -24.21 -15.28
CA SER A 18 -15.32 -22.79 -15.39
C SER A 18 -13.99 -22.68 -14.66
N GLY A 19 -12.90 -22.75 -15.44
CA GLY A 19 -11.58 -22.49 -14.92
C GLY A 19 -11.58 -21.10 -14.30
N PHE A 20 -11.31 -21.04 -12.99
CA PHE A 20 -10.99 -19.79 -12.31
C PHE A 20 -9.63 -19.36 -12.88
N ALA A 21 -9.66 -18.62 -13.99
CA ALA A 21 -8.49 -17.94 -14.47
C ALA A 21 -8.17 -16.89 -13.42
N ALA A 22 -7.13 -17.11 -12.64
CA ALA A 22 -6.55 -16.06 -11.81
C ALA A 22 -6.16 -14.94 -12.78
N GLU A 23 -6.91 -13.85 -12.74
CA GLU A 23 -6.64 -12.67 -13.54
C GLU A 23 -5.26 -12.16 -13.10
N ALA A 24 -4.28 -12.23 -13.99
CA ALA A 24 -2.98 -11.64 -13.74
C ALA A 24 -3.19 -10.15 -13.44
N PRO A 25 -2.49 -9.58 -12.45
CA PRO A 25 -2.64 -8.17 -12.13
C PRO A 25 -2.46 -7.36 -13.39
N SER A 26 -3.40 -6.46 -13.68
CA SER A 26 -3.38 -5.67 -14.90
C SER A 26 -2.05 -4.92 -15.00
N THR A 27 -1.50 -4.83 -16.20
CA THR A 27 -0.25 -4.08 -16.46
C THR A 27 -0.30 -2.64 -15.95
N ALA A 28 -1.49 -2.05 -15.87
CA ALA A 28 -1.72 -0.73 -15.28
C ALA A 28 -1.42 -0.68 -13.77
N ALA A 29 -1.73 -1.75 -13.01
CA ALA A 29 -1.41 -1.84 -11.59
C ALA A 29 0.09 -2.07 -11.37
N ALA A 30 0.74 -2.90 -12.18
CA ALA A 30 2.18 -3.11 -12.13
C ALA A 30 2.94 -1.80 -12.39
N ASN A 31 2.58 -1.06 -13.42
CA ASN A 31 3.20 0.23 -13.77
C ASN A 31 3.02 1.30 -12.67
N SER A 32 1.99 1.19 -11.82
CA SER A 32 1.77 2.17 -10.76
C SER A 32 2.83 2.12 -9.65
N TYR A 33 3.52 1.00 -9.47
CA TYR A 33 4.57 0.86 -8.45
C TYR A 33 5.97 1.22 -8.97
N GLU A 34 6.20 1.16 -10.26
CA GLU A 34 7.50 1.50 -10.87
C GLU A 34 7.85 2.99 -10.70
N GLN A 35 6.84 3.84 -10.55
CA GLN A 35 7.02 5.27 -10.34
C GLN A 35 7.19 5.66 -8.87
N ASN A 36 7.07 4.71 -7.95
CA ASN A 36 7.16 5.00 -6.52
C ASN A 36 8.52 5.61 -6.17
N VAL A 37 8.47 6.67 -5.39
CA VAL A 37 9.64 7.21 -4.71
C VAL A 37 9.70 6.57 -3.33
N VAL A 38 10.74 5.79 -3.09
CA VAL A 38 10.99 5.14 -1.79
C VAL A 38 12.18 5.81 -1.12
N ARG A 39 11.98 6.25 0.12
CA ARG A 39 13.01 6.91 0.93
C ARG A 39 13.11 6.23 2.29
N LEU A 40 14.33 6.01 2.72
CA LEU A 40 14.64 5.59 4.10
C LEU A 40 15.61 6.62 4.68
N SER A 41 15.11 7.43 5.62
CA SER A 41 15.91 8.43 6.31
C SER A 41 16.25 7.96 7.71
N LYS A 42 17.46 8.23 8.16
CA LYS A 42 17.89 8.04 9.54
C LYS A 42 18.23 9.37 10.15
N ILE A 43 17.64 9.66 11.30
CA ILE A 43 17.85 10.92 12.00
C ILE A 43 18.18 10.66 13.47
N THR A 44 18.88 11.62 14.07
CA THR A 44 19.07 11.69 15.52
C THR A 44 18.46 13.00 16.01
N VAL A 45 17.57 12.90 16.97
CA VAL A 45 16.89 14.05 17.59
C VAL A 45 17.60 14.37 18.88
N ALA A 46 17.87 15.67 19.12
CA ALA A 46 18.42 16.10 20.40
C ALA A 46 17.44 15.73 21.55
N PRO A 47 17.94 15.22 22.69
CA PRO A 47 17.08 14.72 23.77
C PRO A 47 16.01 15.72 24.24
N GLU A 48 16.35 17.00 24.30
CA GLU A 48 15.46 18.09 24.72
C GLU A 48 14.28 18.31 23.75
N TYR A 49 14.38 17.87 22.48
CA TYR A 49 13.33 17.99 21.47
C TYR A 49 12.60 16.68 21.18
N LEU A 50 12.91 15.60 21.92
CA LEU A 50 12.41 14.28 21.60
C LEU A 50 10.88 14.20 21.62
N ASP A 51 10.23 14.72 22.67
CA ASP A 51 8.77 14.68 22.78
C ASP A 51 8.10 15.59 21.73
N GLN A 52 8.69 16.74 21.45
CA GLN A 52 8.21 17.63 20.39
C GLN A 52 8.31 16.98 19.01
N TYR A 53 9.42 16.31 18.72
CA TYR A 53 9.59 15.56 17.48
C TYR A 53 8.57 14.42 17.34
N LYS A 54 8.34 13.64 18.38
CA LYS A 54 7.37 12.55 18.37
C LYS A 54 5.95 13.05 18.10
N ALA A 55 5.55 14.16 18.74
CA ALA A 55 4.25 14.77 18.50
C ALA A 55 4.14 15.30 17.05
N PHE A 56 5.18 15.95 16.54
CA PHE A 56 5.26 16.43 15.16
C PHE A 56 5.17 15.28 14.16
N ALA A 57 5.96 14.23 14.33
CA ALA A 57 5.96 13.06 13.42
C ALA A 57 4.60 12.36 13.39
N ALA A 58 3.93 12.23 14.54
CA ALA A 58 2.59 11.67 14.63
C ALA A 58 1.55 12.52 13.90
N GLU A 59 1.63 13.85 14.04
CA GLU A 59 0.73 14.79 13.35
C GLU A 59 0.96 14.76 11.84
N VAL A 60 2.21 14.89 11.39
CA VAL A 60 2.55 14.86 9.96
C VAL A 60 2.09 13.54 9.34
N GLY A 61 2.36 12.41 9.99
CA GLY A 61 1.92 11.10 9.52
C GLY A 61 0.41 11.02 9.34
N ARG A 62 -0.35 11.44 10.35
CA ARG A 62 -1.82 11.42 10.32
C ARG A 62 -2.39 12.34 9.24
N GLU A 63 -1.92 13.59 9.16
CA GLU A 63 -2.42 14.57 8.20
C GLU A 63 -2.04 14.19 6.77
N SER A 64 -0.84 13.68 6.55
CA SER A 64 -0.40 13.22 5.23
C SER A 64 -1.23 12.04 4.73
N MET A 65 -1.45 11.04 5.55
CA MET A 65 -2.25 9.88 5.16
C MET A 65 -3.72 10.25 4.92
N LYS A 66 -4.22 11.27 5.61
CA LYS A 66 -5.60 11.74 5.47
C LYS A 66 -5.81 12.63 4.23
N ARG A 67 -4.84 13.51 3.92
CA ARG A 67 -5.01 14.61 2.95
C ARG A 67 -4.26 14.42 1.64
N GLU A 68 -3.24 13.56 1.63
CA GLU A 68 -2.33 13.41 0.50
C GLU A 68 -2.45 12.01 -0.13
N PRO A 69 -3.29 11.83 -1.16
CA PRO A 69 -3.47 10.52 -1.79
C PRO A 69 -2.19 9.97 -2.43
N GLY A 70 -1.21 10.84 -2.72
CA GLY A 70 0.09 10.45 -3.25
C GLY A 70 1.07 9.92 -2.19
N VAL A 71 0.78 10.06 -0.89
CA VAL A 71 1.57 9.46 0.20
C VAL A 71 1.07 8.06 0.46
N ARG A 72 1.87 7.05 0.11
CA ARG A 72 1.51 5.64 0.28
C ARG A 72 1.92 5.10 1.64
N VAL A 73 3.11 5.50 2.11
CA VAL A 73 3.65 5.12 3.42
C VAL A 73 4.41 6.31 3.99
N LEU A 74 4.16 6.60 5.26
CA LEU A 74 4.93 7.53 6.05
C LEU A 74 5.01 6.96 7.48
N TYR A 75 6.12 6.29 7.77
CA TYR A 75 6.28 5.52 8.98
C TYR A 75 7.59 5.88 9.69
N SER A 76 7.47 6.45 10.89
CA SER A 76 8.61 6.81 11.73
C SER A 76 8.80 5.75 12.83
N MET A 77 9.98 5.14 12.85
CA MET A 77 10.37 4.07 13.77
C MET A 77 11.43 4.59 14.75
N GLN A 78 11.19 4.41 16.04
CA GLN A 78 12.14 4.75 17.09
C GLN A 78 12.99 3.52 17.45
N GLU A 79 14.30 3.68 17.56
CA GLU A 79 15.18 2.61 18.04
C GLU A 79 14.97 2.36 19.54
N LYS A 80 14.76 1.12 19.94
CA LYS A 80 14.57 0.75 21.35
C LYS A 80 15.80 1.03 22.22
N LYS A 81 17.01 0.72 21.70
CA LYS A 81 18.27 0.89 22.42
C LYS A 81 18.76 2.34 22.46
N ASN A 82 18.39 3.12 21.45
CA ASN A 82 18.77 4.53 21.29
C ASN A 82 17.54 5.36 21.02
N PRO A 83 16.79 5.80 22.04
CA PRO A 83 15.47 6.45 21.87
C PRO A 83 15.50 7.78 21.09
N THR A 84 16.67 8.38 20.92
CA THR A 84 16.84 9.61 20.12
C THR A 84 17.04 9.32 18.62
N ARG A 85 17.20 8.06 18.24
CA ARG A 85 17.39 7.65 16.84
C ARG A 85 16.10 7.17 16.24
N PHE A 86 15.84 7.63 15.02
CA PHE A 86 14.68 7.25 14.23
C PHE A 86 15.08 6.83 12.83
N ALA A 87 14.37 5.85 12.29
CA ALA A 87 14.35 5.51 10.88
C ALA A 87 12.96 5.83 10.33
N ILE A 88 12.90 6.55 9.21
CA ILE A 88 11.64 6.99 8.59
C ILE A 88 11.54 6.34 7.23
N LEU A 89 10.53 5.49 7.05
CA LEU A 89 10.18 4.92 5.76
C LEU A 89 9.10 5.77 5.11
N GLU A 90 9.40 6.24 3.90
CA GLU A 90 8.49 7.07 3.11
C GLU A 90 8.31 6.46 1.73
N ILE A 91 7.08 6.30 1.29
CA ILE A 91 6.77 5.85 -0.08
C ILE A 91 5.72 6.79 -0.66
N TYR A 92 6.06 7.38 -1.79
CA TYR A 92 5.19 8.28 -2.56
C TYR A 92 4.83 7.65 -3.89
N ALA A 93 3.66 7.96 -4.41
CA ALA A 93 3.18 7.42 -5.69
C ALA A 93 4.08 7.78 -6.87
N ASN A 94 4.73 8.95 -6.81
CA ASN A 94 5.66 9.47 -7.82
C ASN A 94 6.43 10.67 -7.26
N GLN A 95 7.31 11.23 -8.08
CA GLN A 95 8.14 12.38 -7.70
C GLN A 95 7.31 13.64 -7.40
N GLU A 96 6.20 13.85 -8.10
CA GLU A 96 5.34 15.02 -7.86
C GLU A 96 4.63 14.93 -6.50
N ALA A 97 4.20 13.74 -6.10
CA ALA A 97 3.63 13.51 -4.77
C ALA A 97 4.64 13.83 -3.65
N TYR A 98 5.91 13.46 -3.84
CA TYR A 98 6.97 13.83 -2.91
C TYR A 98 7.20 15.34 -2.84
N LYS A 99 7.31 16.00 -4.00
CA LYS A 99 7.47 17.47 -4.06
C LYS A 99 6.29 18.20 -3.41
N HIS A 100 5.09 17.70 -3.62
CA HIS A 100 3.89 18.24 -2.98
C HIS A 100 3.97 18.09 -1.45
N HIS A 101 4.32 16.89 -0.96
CA HIS A 101 4.40 16.59 0.47
C HIS A 101 5.29 17.58 1.24
N ILE A 102 6.50 17.83 0.76
CA ILE A 102 7.46 18.73 1.44
C ILE A 102 7.04 20.21 1.42
N GLN A 103 6.00 20.57 0.68
CA GLN A 103 5.44 21.93 0.63
C GLN A 103 4.16 22.10 1.45
N THR A 104 3.63 21.02 2.01
CA THR A 104 2.39 21.08 2.80
C THR A 104 2.57 21.86 4.11
N PRO A 105 1.50 22.51 4.62
CA PRO A 105 1.57 23.22 5.89
C PRO A 105 1.91 22.33 7.08
N HIS A 106 1.43 21.06 7.08
CA HIS A 106 1.72 20.13 8.17
C HIS A 106 3.16 19.63 8.16
N PHE A 107 3.85 19.62 7.02
CA PHE A 107 5.27 19.28 6.93
C PHE A 107 6.17 20.45 7.36
N ARG A 108 5.77 21.68 7.04
CA ARG A 108 6.61 22.90 7.22
C ARG A 108 6.50 23.58 8.58
N ARG A 109 5.80 23.03 9.52
CA ARG A 109 5.64 23.59 10.88
C ARG A 109 6.91 23.57 11.72
#